data_7cec9218f79adead6b50cc35297edb41
#
_entry.id   7cec9218f79adead6b50cc35297edb41
#
_cell.length_a   1.000
_cell.length_b   1.000
_cell.length_c   1.000
_cell.angle_alpha   90.00
_cell.angle_beta   90.00
_cell.angle_gamma   90.00
#
_symmetry.space_group_name_H-M   'P 1'
#
loop_
_entity.id
_entity.type
_entity.pdbx_description
1 polymer ?
#
loop_
_entity_poly.entity_id
_entity_poly.type
_entity_poly.pdbx_seq_one_letter_code
_entity_poly.pdbx_strand_id
1 'polypeptide(L)'
;MRSTIQSITMPRKTKRKLNLNQNVSDVIPYSKGRVEWMDILSDSGWADEKQFNKMKLAFPVNEGGLYNKDRYAVKLFASYDRDEDGSLTFGDRTMIPLACVKRIQKI
;
A
#
# COMPACT_ATOMS: atom_id res chain seq x y z
N MET A 1 11.19 -6.17 -14.62
CA MET A 1 11.10 -6.79 -14.21
C MET A 1 11.00 -7.39 -13.87
N ARG A 2 10.69 -7.61 -13.72
CA ARG A 2 10.65 -8.52 -13.46
C ARG A 2 9.70 -8.86 -13.61
N SER A 3 9.50 -8.47 -14.06
CA SER A 3 8.93 -9.06 -13.90
C SER A 3 8.19 -9.57 -13.70
N THR A 4 7.83 -9.55 -14.03
CA THR A 4 7.46 -10.37 -13.64
C THR A 4 6.97 -11.11 -13.46
N ILE A 5 6.79 -11.33 -13.74
CA ILE A 5 6.76 -12.33 -13.37
C ILE A 5 6.96 -12.77 -13.40
N GLN A 6 7.36 -12.80 -13.65
CA GLN A 6 7.87 -13.57 -13.44
C GLN A 6 7.91 -14.14 -13.28
N SER A 7 8.27 -14.37 -13.54
CA SER A 7 8.63 -15.32 -13.43
C SER A 7 8.20 -16.20 -13.15
N ILE A 8 8.23 -16.73 -13.39
CA ILE A 8 7.96 -17.71 -13.01
C ILE A 8 8.50 -18.73 -12.75
N THR A 9 9.34 -19.11 -12.74
CA THR A 9 9.96 -20.07 -12.44
C THR A 9 10.15 -19.99 -11.33
N MET A 10 10.12 -20.13 -10.62
CA MET A 10 10.22 -19.97 -9.47
C MET A 10 11.00 -20.92 -8.76
N PRO A 11 12.10 -21.42 -9.13
CA PRO A 11 12.89 -22.34 -8.37
C PRO A 11 13.25 -21.81 -7.02
N ARG A 12 13.55 -20.55 -6.98
CA ARG A 12 13.92 -19.98 -5.71
C ARG A 12 12.81 -20.09 -4.70
N LYS A 13 11.63 -19.84 -5.13
CA LYS A 13 10.53 -19.92 -4.23
C LYS A 13 10.26 -21.34 -3.81
N THR A 14 10.50 -22.24 -4.68
CA THR A 14 10.33 -23.62 -4.34
C THR A 14 11.26 -24.01 -3.22
N LYS A 15 12.46 -23.47 -3.25
CA LYS A 15 13.40 -23.83 -2.22
C LYS A 15 13.00 -23.30 -0.89
N ARG A 16 12.26 -22.25 -0.86
CA ARG A 16 11.88 -21.69 0.40
C ARG A 16 10.84 -22.46 1.10
N LYS A 17 10.49 -23.55 0.69
CA LYS A 17 9.60 -24.31 1.36
C LYS A 17 8.76 -23.66 2.33
N LEU A 18 7.53 -23.89 2.34
CA LEU A 18 6.66 -23.36 3.31
C LEU A 18 6.83 -24.10 4.57
N ASN A 19 7.26 -23.46 5.53
CA ASN A 19 7.37 -24.05 6.83
C ASN A 19 6.38 -23.33 7.72
N LEU A 20 5.30 -23.96 8.01
CA LEU A 20 4.24 -23.33 8.76
C LEU A 20 4.63 -22.99 10.18
N ASN A 21 5.73 -23.50 10.63
CA ASN A 21 6.22 -23.16 11.95
C ASN A 21 7.27 -22.08 11.86
N GLN A 22 7.45 -21.52 10.68
CA GLN A 22 8.42 -20.52 10.47
C GLN A 22 8.17 -19.39 11.40
N ASN A 23 9.18 -18.78 11.83
CA ASN A 23 9.04 -17.78 12.83
C ASN A 23 9.58 -16.47 12.34
N VAL A 24 10.23 -15.82 13.18
CA VAL A 24 10.64 -14.47 12.99
C VAL A 24 11.30 -14.17 11.67
N SER A 25 11.97 -15.12 11.08
CA SER A 25 12.69 -14.84 9.86
C SER A 25 11.77 -14.41 8.73
N ASP A 26 10.49 -14.72 8.83
CA ASP A 26 9.55 -14.32 7.80
C ASP A 26 8.85 -13.02 8.15
N VAL A 27 9.10 -12.48 9.30
CA VAL A 27 8.44 -11.26 9.71
C VAL A 27 9.18 -10.09 9.08
N ILE A 28 8.44 -9.18 8.50
CA ILE A 28 9.03 -7.99 7.93
C ILE A 28 9.03 -6.89 8.98
N PRO A 29 9.99 -5.96 8.89
CA PRO A 29 10.11 -4.91 9.90
C PRO A 29 9.17 -3.73 9.66
N TYR A 30 7.97 -3.99 9.22
CA TYR A 30 6.99 -2.93 8.94
C TYR A 30 5.66 -3.30 9.56
N SER A 31 5.07 -2.34 10.24
CA SER A 31 3.77 -2.55 10.84
C SER A 31 2.69 -2.51 9.78
N LYS A 32 1.63 -3.26 10.01
CA LYS A 32 0.47 -3.16 9.16
C LYS A 32 -0.36 -1.98 9.64
N GLY A 33 -0.88 -1.23 8.73
CA GLY A 33 -1.62 -0.03 9.10
C GLY A 33 -2.79 0.27 8.20
N ARG A 34 -3.59 1.20 8.66
CA ARG A 34 -4.74 1.71 7.95
C ARG A 34 -4.59 3.22 7.85
N VAL A 35 -4.79 3.76 6.65
CA VAL A 35 -4.73 5.19 6.42
C VAL A 35 -6.08 5.64 5.89
N GLU A 36 -6.72 6.55 6.61
CA GLU A 36 -7.96 7.19 6.16
C GLU A 36 -7.57 8.53 5.61
N TRP A 37 -8.00 8.84 4.41
CA TRP A 37 -7.54 10.04 3.76
C TRP A 37 -8.66 10.68 2.92
N MET A 38 -8.41 11.90 2.49
CA MET A 38 -9.37 12.70 1.77
C MET A 38 -8.93 12.80 0.34
N ASP A 39 -9.77 12.35 -0.57
CA ASP A 39 -9.43 12.32 -1.98
C ASP A 39 -10.19 13.40 -2.73
N ILE A 40 -9.65 13.80 -3.86
CA ILE A 40 -10.32 14.75 -4.72
C ILE A 40 -11.50 14.08 -5.40
N LEU A 41 -12.42 14.89 -5.83
CA LEU A 41 -13.52 14.41 -6.63
C LEU A 41 -13.57 15.26 -7.89
N SER A 42 -13.62 14.60 -9.05
CA SER A 42 -13.69 15.29 -10.33
C SER A 42 -14.88 14.75 -11.11
N ASP A 43 -15.54 15.64 -11.82
CA ASP A 43 -16.66 15.28 -12.66
C ASP A 43 -16.60 16.22 -13.85
N SER A 44 -16.48 15.68 -15.05
CA SER A 44 -16.37 16.48 -16.26
C SER A 44 -17.72 16.87 -16.85
N GLY A 45 -18.81 16.47 -16.22
CA GLY A 45 -20.15 16.80 -16.70
C GLY A 45 -20.54 18.21 -16.30
N TRP A 46 -21.71 18.60 -16.78
CA TRP A 46 -22.27 19.89 -16.45
C TRP A 46 -23.17 19.75 -15.23
N ALA A 47 -23.15 20.76 -14.37
CA ALA A 47 -23.97 20.77 -13.17
C ALA A 47 -24.42 22.19 -12.89
N ASP A 48 -25.64 22.33 -12.37
CA ASP A 48 -26.08 23.64 -11.89
C ASP A 48 -25.51 23.88 -10.49
N GLU A 49 -25.79 25.04 -9.94
CA GLU A 49 -25.25 25.40 -8.64
C GLU A 49 -25.68 24.42 -7.54
N LYS A 50 -26.93 24.00 -7.58
CA LYS A 50 -27.45 23.10 -6.58
C LYS A 50 -26.72 21.77 -6.61
N GLN A 51 -26.52 21.24 -7.81
CA GLN A 51 -25.80 19.98 -7.97
C GLN A 51 -24.34 20.12 -7.58
N PHE A 52 -23.72 21.23 -7.96
CA PHE A 52 -22.33 21.47 -7.63
C PHE A 52 -22.14 21.54 -6.12
N ASN A 53 -23.06 22.20 -5.43
CA ASN A 53 -22.98 22.33 -3.99
C ASN A 53 -23.16 21.02 -3.24
N LYS A 54 -23.67 19.99 -3.92
CA LYS A 54 -23.84 18.68 -3.30
C LYS A 54 -22.61 17.80 -3.43
N MET A 55 -21.64 18.22 -4.22
CA MET A 55 -20.42 17.43 -4.36
C MET A 55 -19.69 17.36 -3.02
N LYS A 56 -19.18 16.19 -2.71
CA LYS A 56 -18.44 15.97 -1.48
C LYS A 56 -17.19 15.19 -1.79
N LEU A 57 -16.14 15.47 -1.03
CA LEU A 57 -14.90 14.73 -1.18
C LEU A 57 -15.08 13.28 -0.77
N ALA A 58 -14.30 12.41 -1.35
CA ALA A 58 -14.29 11.01 -0.98
C ALA A 58 -13.33 10.80 0.19
N PHE A 59 -13.60 9.78 0.99
CA PHE A 59 -12.77 9.45 2.14
C PHE A 59 -12.39 7.97 2.07
N PRO A 60 -11.47 7.62 1.20
CA PRO A 60 -11.06 6.22 1.07
C PRO A 60 -10.19 5.77 2.22
N VAL A 61 -10.05 4.47 2.33
CA VAL A 61 -9.22 3.83 3.34
C VAL A 61 -8.29 2.86 2.65
N ASN A 62 -7.00 2.98 2.93
CA ASN A 62 -6.02 2.04 2.45
C ASN A 62 -5.43 1.27 3.62
N GLU A 63 -5.25 -0.03 3.42
CA GLU A 63 -4.60 -0.88 4.42
C GLU A 63 -3.42 -1.56 3.77
N GLY A 64 -2.34 -1.69 4.51
CA GLY A 64 -1.14 -2.33 4.02
C GLY A 64 0.01 -2.14 4.99
N GLY A 65 1.20 -2.49 4.53
CA GLY A 65 2.39 -2.26 5.32
C GLY A 65 2.73 -0.78 5.33
N LEU A 66 3.02 -0.26 6.49
CA LEU A 66 3.44 1.14 6.61
C LEU A 66 4.93 1.19 6.36
N TYR A 67 5.33 1.69 5.21
CA TYR A 67 6.73 1.74 4.86
C TYR A 67 7.43 2.88 5.60
N ASN A 68 6.94 4.07 5.45
CA ASN A 68 7.41 5.20 6.27
C ASN A 68 6.43 6.36 6.15
N LYS A 69 6.66 7.34 6.98
CA LYS A 69 5.94 8.58 6.96
C LYS A 69 6.96 9.69 7.20
N ASP A 70 6.97 10.67 6.32
CA ASP A 70 7.76 11.86 6.54
C ASP A 70 6.82 13.05 6.58
N ARG A 71 7.34 14.26 6.50
CA ARG A 71 6.48 15.44 6.62
C ARG A 71 5.65 15.68 5.37
N TYR A 72 5.89 14.97 4.30
CA TYR A 72 5.18 15.17 3.05
C TYR A 72 4.16 14.07 2.76
N ALA A 73 4.47 12.85 3.10
CA ALA A 73 3.64 11.73 2.66
C ALA A 73 3.79 10.51 3.57
N VAL A 74 2.79 9.65 3.50
CA VAL A 74 2.87 8.30 4.06
C VAL A 74 2.93 7.34 2.90
N LYS A 75 3.77 6.33 3.01
CA LYS A 75 3.96 5.31 1.98
C LYS A 75 3.51 3.96 2.50
N LEU A 76 2.71 3.28 1.68
CA LEU A 76 2.23 1.95 2.02
C LEU A 76 2.54 0.98 0.90
N PHE A 77 2.55 -0.29 1.21
CA PHE A 77 2.65 -1.34 0.21
C PHE A 77 1.68 -2.46 0.56
N ALA A 78 1.16 -3.12 -0.46
CA ALA A 78 0.23 -4.22 -0.24
C ALA A 78 0.89 -5.58 -0.48
N SER A 79 2.01 -5.61 -1.15
CA SER A 79 2.71 -6.85 -1.40
C SER A 79 4.21 -6.65 -1.29
N TYR A 80 4.92 -7.73 -1.05
CA TYR A 80 6.37 -7.68 -0.99
C TYR A 80 6.94 -9.03 -1.35
N ASP A 81 8.20 -9.02 -1.72
CA ASP A 81 8.93 -10.24 -2.00
C ASP A 81 10.27 -10.16 -1.26
N ARG A 82 10.71 -11.28 -0.74
CA ARG A 82 11.98 -11.37 -0.02
C ARG A 82 12.93 -12.21 -0.86
N ASP A 83 14.05 -11.64 -1.18
CA ASP A 83 15.07 -12.34 -1.94
C ASP A 83 15.87 -13.29 -1.05
N GLU A 84 16.66 -14.10 -1.69
CA GLU A 84 17.46 -15.08 -0.94
C GLU A 84 18.44 -14.42 0.00
N ASP A 85 18.90 -13.22 -0.33
CA ASP A 85 19.82 -12.51 0.53
C ASP A 85 19.10 -11.73 1.62
N GLY A 86 17.80 -11.85 1.70
CA GLY A 86 17.02 -11.17 2.73
C GLY A 86 16.50 -9.80 2.34
N SER A 87 16.90 -9.29 1.17
CA SER A 87 16.42 -7.97 0.77
C SER A 87 14.95 -8.03 0.37
N LEU A 88 14.27 -6.91 0.50
CA LEU A 88 12.86 -6.82 0.20
C LEU A 88 12.61 -5.94 -1.01
N THR A 89 11.65 -6.34 -1.81
CA THR A 89 11.09 -5.47 -2.84
C THR A 89 9.61 -5.35 -2.57
N PHE A 90 9.03 -4.24 -2.98
CA PHE A 90 7.66 -3.91 -2.60
C PHE A 90 6.81 -3.67 -3.84
N GLY A 91 5.58 -4.18 -3.80
CA GLY A 91 4.62 -4.00 -4.87
C GLY A 91 3.35 -3.36 -4.35
N ASP A 92 2.53 -2.91 -5.30
CA ASP A 92 1.26 -2.26 -4.99
C ASP A 92 1.49 -1.13 -3.99
N ARG A 93 2.37 -0.24 -4.38
CA ARG A 93 2.80 0.85 -3.52
C ARG A 93 1.88 2.05 -3.68
N THR A 94 1.57 2.69 -2.56
CA THR A 94 0.73 3.87 -2.56
C THR A 94 1.41 4.94 -1.71
N MET A 95 1.38 6.16 -2.21
CA MET A 95 1.95 7.29 -1.51
C MET A 95 0.87 8.35 -1.39
N ILE A 96 0.55 8.73 -0.18
CA ILE A 96 -0.56 9.64 0.10
C ILE A 96 0.00 10.91 0.73
N PRO A 97 -0.30 12.08 0.16
CA PRO A 97 0.17 13.33 0.77
C PRO A 97 -0.35 13.45 2.19
N LEU A 98 0.52 13.83 3.08
CA LEU A 98 0.13 13.92 4.48
C LEU A 98 -0.97 14.96 4.69
N ALA A 99 -1.00 15.99 3.87
CA ALA A 99 -2.04 16.99 3.95
C ALA A 99 -3.44 16.43 3.68
N CYS A 100 -3.52 15.28 3.02
CA CYS A 100 -4.80 14.65 2.74
C CYS A 100 -5.16 13.55 3.74
N VAL A 101 -4.27 13.25 4.66
CA VAL A 101 -4.49 12.15 5.61
C VAL A 101 -5.33 12.61 6.77
N LYS A 102 -6.37 11.84 7.09
CA LYS A 102 -7.17 12.09 8.27
C LYS A 102 -6.65 11.32 9.47
N ARG A 103 -6.24 10.09 9.26
CA ARG A 103 -5.80 9.27 10.37
C ARG A 103 -4.92 8.13 9.87
N ILE A 104 -3.89 7.83 10.64
CA ILE A 104 -3.04 6.67 10.41
C ILE A 104 -3.14 5.82 11.68
N GLN A 105 -3.37 4.53 11.51
CA GLN A 105 -3.60 3.65 12.63
C GLN A 105 -2.91 2.33 12.37
N LYS A 106 -2.16 1.83 13.32
CA LYS A 106 -1.58 0.49 13.23
C LYS A 106 -2.66 -0.53 13.54
N ILE A 107 -2.66 -1.61 12.81
CA ILE A 107 -3.69 -2.63 12.99
C ILE A 107 -3.12 -4.02 13.11
#